data_ebb0cc41e87535db21f9e5cad2f8c44b
#
_entry.id   ebb0cc41e87535db21f9e5cad2f8c44b
#
_cell.length_a   1.000
_cell.length_b   1.000
_cell.length_c   1.000
_cell.angle_alpha   90.00
_cell.angle_beta   90.00
_cell.angle_gamma   90.00
#
_symmetry.space_group_name_H-M   'P 1'
#
loop_
_entity.id
_entity.type
_entity.pdbx_description
1 polymer ?
#
loop_
_entity_poly.entity_id
_entity_poly.type
_entity_poly.pdbx_seq_one_letter_code
_entity_poly.pdbx_strand_id
1 'polypeptide(L)'
;MSDRGAERVTDLVRGAWVTLGVRAACRLDLFDALDEPRTADDLAARIGADPRTLTRLLRVLAHLDLVAHERGEWTPTELGALLRGGHPSGMRDLVLMQTWLPSLAAWQNLDDAVRTGQSAYERVNGRTFWADLAARPDLEHDFNGAMARRAAEQARALVAHADLDRVGSLVDVGGGRGGMVEALLRERPDLTAVVADRPDVATQATSYLAEAGFGTHAHGEPCDFFTSVPGGGDVYTISNVLHDWDDDDCVAILKTVRAAVRPDARLLVVEKVLGVRGRSLEADRDLALVDLHMLVMFGARERTQEEYDALVTAADFTPTRLLAAECEWNVLEARPAG
;
A
#
# COMPACT_ATOMS: atom_id res chain seq x y z
N MET A 1 -31.69 -15.65 19.59
CA MET A 1 -30.78 -14.51 19.22
C MET A 1 -29.42 -14.60 19.89
N SER A 2 -29.24 -15.25 21.04
CA SER A 2 -27.95 -15.33 21.76
C SER A 2 -26.87 -16.21 21.09
N ASP A 3 -27.27 -17.29 20.41
CA ASP A 3 -26.32 -18.27 19.85
C ASP A 3 -25.56 -17.73 18.62
N ARG A 4 -26.25 -17.12 17.65
CA ARG A 4 -25.62 -16.47 16.46
C ARG A 4 -24.67 -15.32 16.81
N GLY A 5 -24.94 -14.59 17.89
CA GLY A 5 -24.06 -13.52 18.35
C GLY A 5 -22.73 -14.06 18.87
N ALA A 6 -22.78 -15.11 19.69
CA ALA A 6 -21.60 -15.76 20.22
C ALA A 6 -20.75 -16.43 19.12
N GLU A 7 -21.39 -17.08 18.15
CA GLU A 7 -20.72 -17.64 16.97
C GLU A 7 -19.99 -16.54 16.19
N ARG A 8 -20.65 -15.40 15.92
CA ARG A 8 -20.03 -14.28 15.21
C ARG A 8 -18.82 -13.70 15.94
N VAL A 9 -18.88 -13.52 17.26
CA VAL A 9 -17.73 -13.08 18.06
C VAL A 9 -16.60 -14.10 18.01
N THR A 10 -16.93 -15.39 18.06
CA THR A 10 -15.95 -16.47 17.94
C THR A 10 -15.22 -16.41 16.59
N ASP A 11 -15.93 -16.16 15.50
CA ASP A 11 -15.32 -16.01 14.15
C ASP A 11 -14.39 -14.81 14.09
N LEU A 12 -14.78 -13.67 14.69
CA LEU A 12 -13.91 -12.49 14.76
C LEU A 12 -12.61 -12.79 15.51
N VAL A 13 -12.69 -13.48 16.66
CA VAL A 13 -11.49 -13.87 17.44
C VAL A 13 -10.60 -14.83 16.65
N ARG A 14 -11.20 -15.79 15.94
CA ARG A 14 -10.46 -16.76 15.10
C ARG A 14 -9.84 -16.14 13.86
N GLY A 15 -10.22 -14.91 13.47
CA GLY A 15 -9.61 -14.19 12.37
C GLY A 15 -8.09 -14.10 12.47
N ALA A 16 -7.55 -13.91 13.67
CA ALA A 16 -6.11 -13.94 13.92
C ALA A 16 -5.46 -15.29 13.54
N TRP A 17 -6.13 -16.42 13.82
CA TRP A 17 -5.62 -17.74 13.45
C TRP A 17 -5.65 -17.97 11.94
N VAL A 18 -6.68 -17.45 11.27
CA VAL A 18 -6.80 -17.49 9.81
C VAL A 18 -5.62 -16.74 9.18
N THR A 19 -5.38 -15.50 9.60
CA THR A 19 -4.28 -14.67 9.12
C THR A 19 -2.93 -15.37 9.31
N LEU A 20 -2.67 -15.93 10.50
CA LEU A 20 -1.40 -16.61 10.78
C LEU A 20 -1.28 -17.95 10.04
N GLY A 21 -2.39 -18.63 9.74
CA GLY A 21 -2.42 -19.82 8.90
C GLY A 21 -2.03 -19.50 7.45
N VAL A 22 -2.57 -18.44 6.87
CA VAL A 22 -2.20 -17.95 5.53
C VAL A 22 -0.73 -17.52 5.50
N ARG A 23 -0.28 -16.78 6.51
CA ARG A 23 1.14 -16.42 6.65
C ARG A 23 2.05 -17.65 6.68
N ALA A 24 1.69 -18.68 7.44
CA ALA A 24 2.48 -19.90 7.53
C ALA A 24 2.60 -20.59 6.16
N ALA A 25 1.51 -20.66 5.39
CA ALA A 25 1.51 -21.20 4.04
C ALA A 25 2.44 -20.41 3.09
N CYS A 26 2.39 -19.06 3.14
CA CYS A 26 3.29 -18.20 2.36
C CYS A 26 4.77 -18.41 2.75
N ARG A 27 5.07 -18.51 4.05
CA ARG A 27 6.44 -18.72 4.54
C ARG A 27 7.02 -20.11 4.23
N LEU A 28 6.17 -21.07 4.03
CA LEU A 28 6.54 -22.43 3.61
C LEU A 28 6.63 -22.58 2.09
N ASP A 29 6.44 -21.48 1.33
CA ASP A 29 6.34 -21.50 -0.13
C ASP A 29 5.36 -22.58 -0.64
N LEU A 30 4.27 -22.80 0.13
CA LEU A 30 3.33 -23.89 -0.10
C LEU A 30 2.66 -23.79 -1.48
N PHE A 31 2.26 -22.57 -1.87
CA PHE A 31 1.58 -22.34 -3.15
C PHE A 31 2.53 -22.50 -4.35
N ASP A 32 3.82 -22.22 -4.18
CA ASP A 32 4.85 -22.45 -5.19
C ASP A 32 5.19 -23.94 -5.31
N ALA A 33 5.19 -24.64 -4.18
CA ALA A 33 5.41 -26.07 -4.13
C ALA A 33 4.25 -26.89 -4.73
N LEU A 34 3.05 -26.30 -4.85
CA LEU A 34 1.89 -26.83 -5.54
C LEU A 34 1.86 -26.40 -7.04
N ASP A 35 2.98 -26.50 -7.73
CA ASP A 35 3.11 -26.25 -9.17
C ASP A 35 2.34 -27.30 -10.01
N GLU A 36 2.09 -28.46 -9.44
CA GLU A 36 1.24 -29.56 -9.95
C GLU A 36 0.47 -30.22 -8.80
N PRO A 37 -0.57 -31.04 -9.06
CA PRO A 37 -1.29 -31.79 -8.02
C PRO A 37 -0.34 -32.67 -7.20
N ARG A 38 -0.43 -32.62 -5.86
CA ARG A 38 0.46 -33.38 -4.96
C ARG A 38 -0.31 -34.00 -3.81
N THR A 39 0.13 -35.18 -3.39
CA THR A 39 -0.29 -35.73 -2.10
C THR A 39 0.29 -34.90 -0.94
N ALA A 40 -0.30 -35.02 0.25
CA ALA A 40 0.24 -34.34 1.43
C ALA A 40 1.67 -34.82 1.78
N ASP A 41 1.97 -36.09 1.55
CA ASP A 41 3.31 -36.65 1.80
C ASP A 41 4.36 -36.08 0.84
N ASP A 42 4.05 -36.01 -0.48
CA ASP A 42 4.95 -35.46 -1.48
C ASP A 42 5.19 -33.94 -1.24
N LEU A 43 4.11 -33.21 -0.94
CA LEU A 43 4.20 -31.79 -0.62
C LEU A 43 5.04 -31.56 0.65
N ALA A 44 4.80 -32.36 1.69
CA ALA A 44 5.57 -32.28 2.94
C ALA A 44 7.06 -32.54 2.73
N ALA A 45 7.40 -33.55 1.92
CA ALA A 45 8.80 -33.83 1.55
C ALA A 45 9.44 -32.65 0.82
N ARG A 46 8.68 -32.00 -0.09
CA ARG A 46 9.18 -30.87 -0.90
C ARG A 46 9.46 -29.62 -0.08
N ILE A 47 8.62 -29.30 0.92
CA ILE A 47 8.75 -28.09 1.75
C ILE A 47 9.43 -28.36 3.12
N GLY A 48 9.87 -29.59 3.37
CA GLY A 48 10.52 -29.94 4.64
C GLY A 48 9.58 -29.94 5.85
N ALA A 49 8.31 -30.33 5.67
CA ALA A 49 7.29 -30.33 6.71
C ALA A 49 6.92 -31.75 7.18
N ASP A 50 6.27 -31.85 8.34
CA ASP A 50 5.63 -33.09 8.78
C ASP A 50 4.28 -33.29 8.06
N PRO A 51 4.04 -34.45 7.39
CA PRO A 51 2.84 -34.65 6.58
C PRO A 51 1.53 -34.57 7.37
N ARG A 52 1.52 -34.99 8.65
CA ARG A 52 0.32 -35.01 9.46
C ARG A 52 -0.07 -33.57 9.88
N THR A 53 0.90 -32.77 10.25
CA THR A 53 0.66 -31.37 10.63
C THR A 53 0.39 -30.51 9.41
N LEU A 54 1.06 -30.77 8.27
CA LEU A 54 0.75 -30.11 7.00
C LEU A 54 -0.71 -30.38 6.56
N THR A 55 -1.19 -31.61 6.68
CA THR A 55 -2.58 -31.94 6.35
C THR A 55 -3.58 -31.12 7.18
N ARG A 56 -3.25 -30.77 8.42
CA ARG A 56 -4.11 -29.91 9.26
C ARG A 56 -4.18 -28.49 8.70
N LEU A 57 -3.03 -27.92 8.26
CA LEU A 57 -2.98 -26.62 7.60
C LEU A 57 -3.75 -26.64 6.28
N LEU A 58 -3.51 -27.62 5.42
CA LEU A 58 -4.19 -27.77 4.14
C LEU A 58 -5.73 -27.83 4.29
N ARG A 59 -6.25 -28.48 5.31
CA ARG A 59 -7.70 -28.50 5.60
C ARG A 59 -8.23 -27.10 5.89
N VAL A 60 -7.50 -26.29 6.66
CA VAL A 60 -7.90 -24.89 6.92
C VAL A 60 -7.87 -24.09 5.62
N LEU A 61 -6.79 -24.21 4.83
CA LEU A 61 -6.65 -23.50 3.57
C LEU A 61 -7.74 -23.90 2.55
N ALA A 62 -8.19 -25.16 2.57
CA ALA A 62 -9.32 -25.62 1.75
C ALA A 62 -10.65 -24.98 2.16
N HIS A 63 -10.90 -24.81 3.47
CA HIS A 63 -12.08 -24.08 3.94
C HIS A 63 -12.03 -22.56 3.67
N LEU A 64 -10.84 -22.03 3.36
CA LEU A 64 -10.63 -20.66 2.92
C LEU A 64 -10.61 -20.52 1.39
N ASP A 65 -10.91 -21.59 0.67
CA ASP A 65 -10.88 -21.65 -0.80
C ASP A 65 -9.49 -21.30 -1.40
N LEU A 66 -8.42 -21.56 -0.67
CA LEU A 66 -7.04 -21.32 -1.12
C LEU A 66 -6.41 -22.54 -1.78
N VAL A 67 -6.86 -23.74 -1.42
CA VAL A 67 -6.46 -25.00 -2.04
C VAL A 67 -7.68 -25.91 -2.23
N ALA A 68 -7.66 -26.73 -3.25
CA ALA A 68 -8.65 -27.82 -3.49
C ALA A 68 -8.02 -29.18 -3.18
N HIS A 69 -8.85 -30.13 -2.76
CA HIS A 69 -8.45 -31.52 -2.50
C HIS A 69 -9.31 -32.46 -3.30
N GLU A 70 -8.72 -33.07 -4.30
CA GLU A 70 -9.40 -34.03 -5.19
C GLU A 70 -8.55 -35.28 -5.38
N ARG A 71 -9.17 -36.47 -5.34
CA ARG A 71 -8.54 -37.77 -5.59
C ARG A 71 -7.29 -38.07 -4.74
N GLY A 72 -7.21 -37.46 -3.54
CA GLY A 72 -6.07 -37.62 -2.63
C GLY A 72 -4.94 -36.60 -2.86
N GLU A 73 -5.08 -35.70 -3.81
CA GLU A 73 -4.11 -34.68 -4.16
C GLU A 73 -4.62 -33.27 -3.88
N TRP A 74 -3.70 -32.35 -3.61
CA TRP A 74 -3.94 -30.94 -3.34
C TRP A 74 -3.47 -30.09 -4.52
N THR A 75 -4.24 -29.07 -4.84
CA THR A 75 -3.92 -28.04 -5.85
C THR A 75 -4.26 -26.68 -5.33
N PRO A 76 -3.57 -25.59 -5.75
CA PRO A 76 -4.03 -24.25 -5.44
C PRO A 76 -5.30 -23.94 -6.24
N THR A 77 -6.23 -23.20 -5.66
CA THR A 77 -7.34 -22.56 -6.38
C THR A 77 -6.83 -21.32 -7.12
N GLU A 78 -7.70 -20.65 -7.89
CA GLU A 78 -7.39 -19.34 -8.48
C GLU A 78 -7.04 -18.32 -7.38
N LEU A 79 -7.75 -18.34 -6.25
CA LEU A 79 -7.47 -17.47 -5.11
C LEU A 79 -6.11 -17.81 -4.47
N GLY A 80 -5.80 -19.10 -4.27
CA GLY A 80 -4.52 -19.53 -3.73
C GLY A 80 -3.34 -19.25 -4.65
N ALA A 81 -3.55 -19.24 -5.96
CA ALA A 81 -2.52 -18.91 -6.93
C ALA A 81 -2.00 -17.46 -6.80
N LEU A 82 -2.84 -16.53 -6.29
CA LEU A 82 -2.43 -15.15 -5.99
C LEU A 82 -1.33 -15.07 -4.92
N LEU A 83 -1.17 -16.11 -4.10
CA LEU A 83 -0.20 -16.20 -3.00
C LEU A 83 1.13 -16.86 -3.41
N ARG A 84 1.34 -17.11 -4.71
CA ARG A 84 2.63 -17.56 -5.24
C ARG A 84 3.67 -16.43 -5.19
N GLY A 85 4.93 -16.81 -5.01
CA GLY A 85 6.07 -15.90 -5.12
C GLY A 85 6.15 -15.28 -6.52
N GLY A 86 6.38 -13.97 -6.58
CA GLY A 86 6.48 -13.24 -7.85
C GLY A 86 5.17 -13.12 -8.63
N HIS A 87 4.02 -13.47 -8.05
CA HIS A 87 2.74 -13.24 -8.72
C HIS A 87 2.50 -11.72 -8.87
N PRO A 88 2.06 -11.23 -10.06
CA PRO A 88 1.91 -9.78 -10.33
C PRO A 88 0.97 -9.04 -9.38
N SER A 89 0.08 -9.75 -8.67
CA SER A 89 -0.81 -9.14 -7.68
C SER A 89 -0.11 -8.68 -6.39
N GLY A 90 1.11 -9.12 -6.09
CA GLY A 90 1.83 -8.82 -4.84
C GLY A 90 1.13 -9.31 -3.56
N MET A 91 0.16 -10.24 -3.66
CA MET A 91 -0.64 -10.65 -2.48
C MET A 91 0.18 -11.44 -1.45
N ARG A 92 1.14 -12.26 -1.90
CA ARG A 92 2.07 -12.92 -0.98
C ARG A 92 2.88 -11.91 -0.18
N ASP A 93 3.43 -10.92 -0.86
CA ASP A 93 4.28 -9.89 -0.25
C ASP A 93 3.45 -9.03 0.72
N LEU A 94 2.21 -8.70 0.37
CA LEU A 94 1.27 -8.03 1.28
C LEU A 94 1.03 -8.85 2.56
N VAL A 95 0.79 -10.16 2.45
CA VAL A 95 0.61 -11.05 3.61
C VAL A 95 1.86 -11.04 4.49
N LEU A 96 3.05 -11.19 3.91
CA LEU A 96 4.31 -11.25 4.65
C LEU A 96 4.64 -9.92 5.33
N MET A 97 4.44 -8.80 4.65
CA MET A 97 4.63 -7.45 5.18
C MET A 97 3.68 -7.15 6.34
N GLN A 98 2.37 -7.35 6.15
CA GLN A 98 1.39 -7.03 7.19
C GLN A 98 1.48 -7.94 8.41
N THR A 99 1.97 -9.17 8.23
CA THR A 99 2.13 -10.14 9.31
C THR A 99 3.57 -10.27 9.81
N TRP A 100 4.44 -9.33 9.47
CA TRP A 100 5.78 -9.28 9.99
C TRP A 100 5.76 -9.19 11.53
N LEU A 101 6.71 -9.88 12.21
CA LEU A 101 6.63 -10.03 13.67
C LEU A 101 6.59 -8.70 14.44
N PRO A 102 7.42 -7.69 14.12
CA PRO A 102 7.33 -6.37 14.75
C PRO A 102 5.98 -5.68 14.51
N SER A 103 5.37 -5.82 13.31
CA SER A 103 4.03 -5.29 13.04
C SER A 103 2.96 -6.00 13.88
N LEU A 104 3.05 -7.32 13.99
CA LEU A 104 2.14 -8.08 14.86
C LEU A 104 2.30 -7.70 16.35
N ALA A 105 3.53 -7.46 16.81
CA ALA A 105 3.79 -6.98 18.16
C ALA A 105 3.18 -5.59 18.41
N ALA A 106 3.26 -4.70 17.42
CA ALA A 106 2.59 -3.39 17.47
C ALA A 106 1.06 -3.54 17.57
N TRP A 107 0.45 -4.39 16.73
CA TRP A 107 -0.98 -4.65 16.77
C TRP A 107 -1.46 -5.25 18.09
N GLN A 108 -0.66 -6.04 18.79
CA GLN A 108 -0.97 -6.53 20.14
C GLN A 108 -1.05 -5.42 21.20
N ASN A 109 -0.51 -4.24 20.88
CA ASN A 109 -0.51 -3.06 21.74
C ASN A 109 -1.43 -1.93 21.19
N LEU A 110 -2.43 -2.29 20.37
CA LEU A 110 -3.40 -1.36 19.81
C LEU A 110 -4.13 -0.56 20.90
N ASP A 111 -4.44 -1.18 22.04
CA ASP A 111 -5.12 -0.50 23.15
C ASP A 111 -4.30 0.66 23.72
N ASP A 112 -2.97 0.57 23.70
CA ASP A 112 -2.06 1.66 24.06
C ASP A 112 -2.06 2.77 22.99
N ALA A 113 -2.05 2.40 21.70
CA ALA A 113 -2.16 3.39 20.62
C ALA A 113 -3.47 4.18 20.71
N VAL A 114 -4.59 3.49 20.97
CA VAL A 114 -5.91 4.14 21.16
C VAL A 114 -5.92 5.08 22.36
N ARG A 115 -5.23 4.73 23.47
CA ARG A 115 -5.17 5.60 24.65
C ARG A 115 -4.29 6.84 24.45
N THR A 116 -3.24 6.73 23.67
CA THR A 116 -2.20 7.75 23.57
C THR A 116 -2.22 8.56 22.28
N GLY A 117 -2.83 8.04 21.22
CA GLY A 117 -2.74 8.60 19.86
C GLY A 117 -1.36 8.46 19.23
N GLN A 118 -0.46 7.65 19.81
CA GLN A 118 0.91 7.47 19.34
C GLN A 118 1.12 6.11 18.67
N SER A 119 2.14 6.02 17.81
CA SER A 119 2.53 4.76 17.17
C SER A 119 2.83 3.67 18.20
N ALA A 120 2.09 2.56 18.14
CA ALA A 120 2.41 1.37 18.90
C ALA A 120 3.69 0.71 18.38
N TYR A 121 3.95 0.80 17.07
CA TYR A 121 5.13 0.21 16.44
C TYR A 121 6.42 0.79 17.05
N GLU A 122 6.54 2.10 17.09
CA GLU A 122 7.73 2.76 17.62
C GLU A 122 7.94 2.49 19.12
N ARG A 123 6.84 2.50 19.89
CA ARG A 123 6.89 2.20 21.33
C ARG A 123 7.34 0.79 21.64
N VAL A 124 6.90 -0.20 20.87
CA VAL A 124 7.20 -1.63 21.09
C VAL A 124 8.57 -2.00 20.54
N ASN A 125 8.93 -1.47 19.37
CA ASN A 125 10.16 -1.86 18.67
C ASN A 125 11.34 -0.92 18.91
N GLY A 126 11.12 0.26 19.54
CA GLY A 126 12.16 1.24 19.88
C GLY A 126 12.69 2.02 18.68
N ARG A 127 12.04 1.92 17.52
CA ARG A 127 12.37 2.63 16.28
C ARG A 127 11.17 2.66 15.34
N THR A 128 11.19 3.59 14.38
CA THR A 128 10.13 3.71 13.40
C THR A 128 10.11 2.54 12.41
N PHE A 129 8.97 2.28 11.78
CA PHE A 129 8.87 1.30 10.70
C PHE A 129 9.83 1.61 9.54
N TRP A 130 9.99 2.88 9.18
CA TRP A 130 10.89 3.33 8.12
C TRP A 130 12.36 3.03 8.41
N ALA A 131 12.77 3.13 9.68
CA ALA A 131 14.12 2.76 10.10
C ALA A 131 14.34 1.25 10.03
N ASP A 132 13.31 0.43 10.33
CA ASP A 132 13.38 -1.02 10.15
C ASP A 132 13.40 -1.42 8.68
N LEU A 133 12.58 -0.77 7.86
CA LEU A 133 12.54 -1.00 6.41
C LEU A 133 13.93 -0.75 5.78
N ALA A 134 14.55 0.39 6.10
CA ALA A 134 15.88 0.73 5.59
C ALA A 134 17.00 -0.23 6.05
N ALA A 135 16.79 -0.93 7.17
CA ALA A 135 17.78 -1.86 7.73
C ALA A 135 17.58 -3.33 7.30
N ARG A 136 16.49 -3.66 6.58
CA ARG A 136 16.07 -5.03 6.30
C ARG A 136 15.67 -5.24 4.84
N PRO A 137 16.57 -5.77 4.00
CA PRO A 137 16.29 -6.03 2.59
C PRO A 137 15.13 -7.02 2.34
N ASP A 138 14.90 -7.98 3.25
CA ASP A 138 13.77 -8.92 3.18
C ASP A 138 12.43 -8.21 3.36
N LEU A 139 12.33 -7.33 4.35
CA LEU A 139 11.14 -6.50 4.58
C LEU A 139 10.94 -5.49 3.44
N GLU A 140 12.01 -4.88 2.95
CA GLU A 140 11.97 -3.95 1.83
C GLU A 140 11.45 -4.63 0.56
N HIS A 141 11.84 -5.88 0.31
CA HIS A 141 11.33 -6.68 -0.80
C HIS A 141 9.82 -6.89 -0.71
N ASP A 142 9.33 -7.38 0.45
CA ASP A 142 7.89 -7.62 0.68
C ASP A 142 7.09 -6.31 0.62
N PHE A 143 7.62 -5.22 1.17
CA PHE A 143 7.01 -3.89 1.11
C PHE A 143 6.88 -3.40 -0.34
N ASN A 144 7.95 -3.48 -1.12
CA ASN A 144 7.95 -3.02 -2.51
C ASN A 144 6.99 -3.84 -3.38
N GLY A 145 6.91 -5.17 -3.17
CA GLY A 145 5.95 -6.02 -3.85
C GLY A 145 4.49 -5.65 -3.53
N ALA A 146 4.19 -5.40 -2.26
CA ALA A 146 2.86 -4.95 -1.84
C ALA A 146 2.51 -3.55 -2.40
N MET A 147 3.48 -2.63 -2.45
CA MET A 147 3.28 -1.27 -2.97
C MET A 147 3.11 -1.24 -4.49
N ALA A 148 3.73 -2.14 -5.24
CA ALA A 148 3.59 -2.19 -6.70
C ALA A 148 2.13 -2.36 -7.16
N ARG A 149 1.33 -3.17 -6.45
CA ARG A 149 -0.11 -3.30 -6.73
C ARG A 149 -0.85 -1.98 -6.52
N ARG A 150 -0.60 -1.31 -5.39
CA ARG A 150 -1.21 -0.01 -5.06
C ARG A 150 -0.86 1.04 -6.10
N ALA A 151 0.39 1.11 -6.51
CA ALA A 151 0.88 2.03 -7.54
C ALA A 151 0.11 1.90 -8.86
N ALA A 152 -0.15 0.67 -9.33
CA ALA A 152 -0.93 0.43 -10.54
C ALA A 152 -2.40 0.87 -10.40
N GLU A 153 -3.02 0.71 -9.22
CA GLU A 153 -4.38 1.16 -8.94
C GLU A 153 -4.47 2.68 -8.88
N GLN A 154 -3.50 3.34 -8.25
CA GLN A 154 -3.38 4.80 -8.19
C GLN A 154 -3.20 5.42 -9.57
N ALA A 155 -2.33 4.84 -10.41
CA ALA A 155 -2.14 5.27 -11.79
C ALA A 155 -3.44 5.16 -12.59
N ARG A 156 -4.19 4.05 -12.46
CA ARG A 156 -5.49 3.91 -13.12
C ARG A 156 -6.49 4.97 -12.66
N ALA A 157 -6.54 5.28 -11.36
CA ALA A 157 -7.42 6.34 -10.85
C ALA A 157 -7.04 7.71 -11.44
N LEU A 158 -5.74 8.02 -11.54
CA LEU A 158 -5.26 9.26 -12.17
C LEU A 158 -5.63 9.33 -13.65
N VAL A 159 -5.31 8.29 -14.44
CA VAL A 159 -5.58 8.27 -15.88
C VAL A 159 -7.09 8.36 -16.18
N ALA A 160 -7.92 7.66 -15.40
CA ALA A 160 -9.35 7.63 -15.64
C ALA A 160 -10.09 8.92 -15.25
N HIS A 161 -9.59 9.65 -14.26
CA HIS A 161 -10.35 10.74 -13.62
C HIS A 161 -9.66 12.11 -13.63
N ALA A 162 -8.34 12.17 -13.66
CA ALA A 162 -7.62 13.42 -13.80
C ALA A 162 -7.43 13.75 -15.29
N ASP A 163 -7.77 14.98 -15.69
CA ASP A 163 -7.48 15.45 -17.05
C ASP A 163 -5.97 15.64 -17.24
N LEU A 164 -5.31 14.65 -17.84
CA LEU A 164 -3.89 14.67 -18.13
C LEU A 164 -3.53 15.00 -19.59
N ASP A 165 -4.52 15.30 -20.45
CA ASP A 165 -4.31 15.45 -21.91
C ASP A 165 -3.30 16.52 -22.31
N ARG A 166 -3.14 17.55 -21.51
CA ARG A 166 -2.20 18.66 -21.76
C ARG A 166 -1.02 18.67 -20.81
N VAL A 167 -0.79 17.58 -20.08
CA VAL A 167 0.30 17.43 -19.14
C VAL A 167 1.50 16.85 -19.87
N GLY A 168 2.60 17.60 -19.93
CA GLY A 168 3.87 17.17 -20.50
C GLY A 168 4.87 16.70 -19.44
N SER A 169 4.72 17.19 -18.19
CA SER A 169 5.65 16.91 -17.12
C SER A 169 4.95 16.67 -15.76
N LEU A 170 5.39 15.65 -15.03
CA LEU A 170 4.89 15.27 -13.72
C LEU A 170 6.02 15.16 -12.70
N VAL A 171 5.78 15.65 -11.50
CA VAL A 171 6.66 15.41 -10.34
C VAL A 171 5.88 14.60 -9.29
N ASP A 172 6.34 13.39 -9.00
CA ASP A 172 5.74 12.48 -8.02
C ASP A 172 6.53 12.58 -6.71
N VAL A 173 5.94 13.29 -5.74
CA VAL A 173 6.57 13.60 -4.45
C VAL A 173 6.34 12.45 -3.47
N GLY A 174 7.43 11.85 -2.99
CA GLY A 174 7.36 10.62 -2.19
C GLY A 174 6.99 9.40 -3.04
N GLY A 175 7.35 9.41 -4.33
CA GLY A 175 6.90 8.40 -5.30
C GLY A 175 7.56 7.02 -5.18
N GLY A 176 8.38 6.79 -4.13
CA GLY A 176 9.02 5.52 -3.87
C GLY A 176 9.89 5.06 -5.05
N ARG A 177 9.78 3.81 -5.45
CA ARG A 177 10.53 3.26 -6.60
C ARG A 177 9.97 3.65 -7.96
N GLY A 178 8.93 4.51 -8.03
CA GLY A 178 8.38 4.98 -9.30
C GLY A 178 7.34 4.06 -9.94
N GLY A 179 6.74 3.14 -9.19
CA GLY A 179 5.74 2.20 -9.72
C GLY A 179 4.49 2.89 -10.28
N MET A 180 4.03 3.99 -9.66
CA MET A 180 2.92 4.78 -10.19
C MET A 180 3.33 5.50 -11.48
N VAL A 181 4.53 6.07 -11.52
CA VAL A 181 5.10 6.72 -12.72
C VAL A 181 5.24 5.72 -13.86
N GLU A 182 5.76 4.52 -13.61
CA GLU A 182 5.84 3.45 -14.61
C GLU A 182 4.45 3.14 -15.20
N ALA A 183 3.46 2.92 -14.34
CA ALA A 183 2.10 2.61 -14.77
C ALA A 183 1.46 3.76 -15.58
N LEU A 184 1.72 5.02 -15.18
CA LEU A 184 1.30 6.20 -15.94
C LEU A 184 1.95 6.27 -17.31
N LEU A 185 3.27 6.02 -17.41
CA LEU A 185 4.01 6.07 -18.67
C LEU A 185 3.60 4.96 -19.65
N ARG A 186 3.09 3.84 -19.17
CA ARG A 186 2.50 2.79 -20.04
C ARG A 186 1.23 3.28 -20.74
N GLU A 187 0.42 4.10 -20.07
CA GLU A 187 -0.81 4.69 -20.63
C GLU A 187 -0.54 6.02 -21.36
N ARG A 188 0.50 6.75 -20.94
CA ARG A 188 0.87 8.07 -21.42
C ARG A 188 2.38 8.13 -21.76
N PRO A 189 2.81 7.51 -22.86
CA PRO A 189 4.24 7.40 -23.23
C PRO A 189 4.86 8.73 -23.66
N ASP A 190 4.07 9.77 -23.86
CA ASP A 190 4.49 11.15 -24.17
C ASP A 190 4.83 11.98 -22.92
N LEU A 191 4.48 11.48 -21.72
CA LEU A 191 4.73 12.15 -20.45
C LEU A 191 6.21 12.05 -20.06
N THR A 192 6.73 13.09 -19.43
CA THR A 192 7.99 13.04 -18.69
C THR A 192 7.73 13.10 -17.20
N ALA A 193 8.51 12.40 -16.38
CA ALA A 193 8.26 12.36 -14.95
C ALA A 193 9.55 12.37 -14.12
N VAL A 194 9.45 12.99 -12.96
CA VAL A 194 10.47 12.95 -11.89
C VAL A 194 9.86 12.29 -10.67
N VAL A 195 10.50 11.24 -10.15
CA VAL A 195 10.19 10.64 -8.86
C VAL A 195 11.07 11.31 -7.81
N ALA A 196 10.48 12.15 -6.98
CA ALA A 196 11.16 12.90 -5.95
C ALA A 196 11.09 12.16 -4.61
N ASP A 197 12.21 11.63 -4.14
CA ASP A 197 12.26 10.84 -2.90
C ASP A 197 13.66 10.94 -2.26
N ARG A 198 13.84 10.32 -1.09
CA ARG A 198 15.16 10.23 -0.44
C ARG A 198 16.25 9.72 -1.40
N PRO A 199 17.51 10.10 -1.20
CA PRO A 199 18.60 9.81 -2.15
C PRO A 199 18.75 8.33 -2.54
N ASP A 200 18.61 7.43 -1.58
CA ASP A 200 18.68 5.98 -1.78
C ASP A 200 17.48 5.46 -2.62
N VAL A 201 16.29 5.95 -2.32
CA VAL A 201 15.04 5.58 -3.00
C VAL A 201 15.02 6.18 -4.42
N ALA A 202 15.40 7.43 -4.60
CA ALA A 202 15.51 8.08 -5.91
C ALA A 202 16.48 7.35 -6.86
N THR A 203 17.61 6.84 -6.30
CA THR A 203 18.55 6.01 -7.07
C THR A 203 17.89 4.69 -7.51
N GLN A 204 17.13 4.04 -6.64
CA GLN A 204 16.38 2.83 -6.98
C GLN A 204 15.30 3.12 -8.03
N ALA A 205 14.59 4.26 -7.92
CA ALA A 205 13.59 4.68 -8.90
C ALA A 205 14.19 4.86 -10.29
N THR A 206 15.35 5.51 -10.37
CA THR A 206 16.07 5.67 -11.65
C THR A 206 16.41 4.34 -12.30
N SER A 207 16.95 3.40 -11.51
CA SER A 207 17.31 2.06 -12.01
C SER A 207 16.07 1.28 -12.45
N TYR A 208 15.04 1.27 -11.62
CA TYR A 208 13.77 0.59 -11.90
C TYR A 208 13.09 1.09 -13.17
N LEU A 209 12.97 2.42 -13.34
CA LEU A 209 12.36 3.02 -14.53
C LEU A 209 13.18 2.77 -15.79
N ALA A 210 14.51 2.76 -15.69
CA ALA A 210 15.38 2.43 -16.80
C ALA A 210 15.23 0.95 -17.23
N GLU A 211 15.19 0.02 -16.27
CA GLU A 211 14.95 -1.42 -16.52
C GLU A 211 13.56 -1.66 -17.14
N ALA A 212 12.54 -0.88 -16.72
CA ALA A 212 11.21 -0.92 -17.30
C ALA A 212 11.10 -0.28 -18.71
N GLY A 213 12.19 0.30 -19.22
CA GLY A 213 12.27 0.93 -20.56
C GLY A 213 11.90 2.40 -20.61
N PHE A 214 11.75 3.07 -19.47
CA PHE A 214 11.33 4.47 -19.37
C PHE A 214 12.46 5.45 -18.98
N GLY A 215 13.71 5.02 -18.95
CA GLY A 215 14.85 5.84 -18.50
C GLY A 215 15.12 7.12 -19.30
N THR A 216 14.52 7.27 -20.49
CA THR A 216 14.58 8.52 -21.28
C THR A 216 13.43 9.48 -20.97
N HIS A 217 12.40 9.04 -20.25
CA HIS A 217 11.19 9.80 -19.94
C HIS A 217 11.04 10.05 -18.44
N ALA A 218 11.66 9.23 -17.60
CA ALA A 218 11.56 9.39 -16.17
C ALA A 218 12.83 8.98 -15.43
N HIS A 219 13.07 9.62 -14.29
CA HIS A 219 14.17 9.33 -13.38
C HIS A 219 13.81 9.71 -11.94
N GLY A 220 14.58 9.20 -10.99
CA GLY A 220 14.51 9.62 -9.60
C GLY A 220 15.38 10.84 -9.34
N GLU A 221 14.86 11.80 -8.58
CA GLU A 221 15.60 12.98 -8.13
C GLU A 221 15.63 12.99 -6.59
N PRO A 222 16.84 13.06 -5.96
CA PRO A 222 16.95 13.11 -4.52
C PRO A 222 16.32 14.35 -3.93
N CYS A 223 15.40 14.19 -2.99
CA CYS A 223 14.86 15.31 -2.22
C CYS A 223 14.52 14.89 -0.77
N ASP A 224 14.45 15.88 0.08
CA ASP A 224 13.77 15.86 1.35
C ASP A 224 12.56 16.79 1.22
N PHE A 225 11.38 16.23 1.10
CA PHE A 225 10.14 16.96 0.86
C PHE A 225 9.74 17.90 2.01
N PHE A 226 10.39 17.82 3.18
CA PHE A 226 10.27 18.84 4.22
C PHE A 226 11.11 20.09 3.95
N THR A 227 12.09 19.99 3.04
CA THR A 227 13.02 21.07 2.76
C THR A 227 12.81 21.67 1.37
N SER A 228 12.69 20.83 0.34
CA SER A 228 12.45 21.25 -1.04
C SER A 228 12.00 20.10 -1.91
N VAL A 229 11.29 20.38 -3.01
CA VAL A 229 10.94 19.42 -4.05
C VAL A 229 11.37 19.96 -5.43
N PRO A 230 11.60 19.09 -6.43
CA PRO A 230 11.93 19.51 -7.78
C PRO A 230 10.87 20.42 -8.39
N GLY A 231 11.28 21.44 -9.12
CA GLY A 231 10.41 22.34 -9.86
C GLY A 231 10.13 21.88 -11.29
N GLY A 232 9.23 22.60 -11.98
CA GLY A 232 9.04 22.47 -13.44
C GLY A 232 7.93 21.52 -13.88
N GLY A 233 7.25 20.84 -12.96
CA GLY A 233 6.09 20.00 -13.28
C GLY A 233 4.86 20.81 -13.70
N ASP A 234 4.11 20.30 -14.68
CA ASP A 234 2.75 20.77 -14.98
C ASP A 234 1.77 20.22 -13.93
N VAL A 235 2.08 19.03 -13.42
CA VAL A 235 1.34 18.33 -12.35
C VAL A 235 2.32 17.85 -11.29
N TYR A 236 1.93 18.01 -10.04
CA TYR A 236 2.56 17.40 -8.87
C TYR A 236 1.62 16.37 -8.30
N THR A 237 2.10 15.17 -8.08
CA THR A 237 1.37 14.12 -7.37
C THR A 237 1.97 13.91 -5.99
N ILE A 238 1.11 13.72 -4.99
CA ILE A 238 1.45 13.19 -3.66
C ILE A 238 0.53 12.00 -3.48
N SER A 239 1.09 10.80 -3.49
CA SER A 239 0.30 9.58 -3.53
C SER A 239 0.68 8.65 -2.38
N ASN A 240 -0.28 8.37 -1.47
CA ASN A 240 -0.08 7.50 -0.32
C ASN A 240 1.10 7.96 0.56
N VAL A 241 1.15 9.27 0.82
CA VAL A 241 2.20 9.94 1.60
C VAL A 241 1.62 10.71 2.78
N LEU A 242 0.59 11.56 2.55
CA LEU A 242 0.07 12.43 3.59
C LEU A 242 -0.57 11.66 4.76
N HIS A 243 -1.06 10.47 4.50
CA HIS A 243 -1.63 9.61 5.53
C HIS A 243 -0.60 9.06 6.53
N ASP A 244 0.71 9.15 6.24
CA ASP A 244 1.80 8.72 7.12
C ASP A 244 2.21 9.78 8.14
N TRP A 245 1.68 11.02 8.02
CA TRP A 245 2.12 12.19 8.73
C TRP A 245 0.99 12.87 9.50
N ASP A 246 1.33 13.58 10.58
CA ASP A 246 0.37 14.44 11.27
C ASP A 246 0.02 15.69 10.45
N ASP A 247 -0.93 16.49 10.94
CA ASP A 247 -1.45 17.63 10.18
C ASP A 247 -0.40 18.76 10.00
N ASP A 248 0.45 18.99 10.99
CA ASP A 248 1.51 20.00 10.92
C ASP A 248 2.59 19.60 9.90
N ASP A 249 3.00 18.34 9.92
CA ASP A 249 3.93 17.76 8.96
C ASP A 249 3.34 17.75 7.54
N CYS A 250 2.06 17.37 7.38
CA CYS A 250 1.37 17.45 6.10
C CYS A 250 1.39 18.89 5.51
N VAL A 251 1.10 19.88 6.34
CA VAL A 251 1.14 21.30 5.92
C VAL A 251 2.57 21.72 5.56
N ALA A 252 3.59 21.25 6.29
CA ALA A 252 5.00 21.52 5.96
C ALA A 252 5.38 20.96 4.61
N ILE A 253 5.05 19.68 4.33
CA ILE A 253 5.27 19.02 3.03
C ILE A 253 4.56 19.81 1.91
N LEU A 254 3.28 20.12 2.09
CA LEU A 254 2.50 20.84 1.09
C LEU A 254 3.03 22.25 0.81
N LYS A 255 3.60 22.95 1.80
CA LYS A 255 4.24 24.24 1.62
C LYS A 255 5.53 24.16 0.79
N THR A 256 6.34 23.14 0.94
CA THR A 256 7.51 22.93 0.08
C THR A 256 7.10 22.66 -1.36
N VAL A 257 6.05 21.86 -1.56
CA VAL A 257 5.45 21.65 -2.89
C VAL A 257 4.93 22.97 -3.44
N ARG A 258 4.19 23.76 -2.63
CA ARG A 258 3.68 25.09 -3.05
C ARG A 258 4.77 26.02 -3.52
N ALA A 259 5.94 26.00 -2.88
CA ALA A 259 7.08 26.83 -3.26
C ALA A 259 7.70 26.44 -4.63
N ALA A 260 7.57 25.16 -5.03
CA ALA A 260 8.10 24.64 -6.30
C ALA A 260 7.10 24.75 -7.46
N VAL A 261 5.81 24.79 -7.15
CA VAL A 261 4.71 24.72 -8.12
C VAL A 261 4.50 26.06 -8.81
N ARG A 262 4.44 26.04 -10.15
CA ARG A 262 4.09 27.23 -10.97
C ARG A 262 2.62 27.60 -10.78
N PRO A 263 2.23 28.87 -11.03
CA PRO A 263 0.83 29.31 -10.85
C PRO A 263 -0.21 28.55 -11.69
N ASP A 264 0.20 28.01 -12.83
CA ASP A 264 -0.66 27.27 -13.77
C ASP A 264 -0.66 25.75 -13.55
N ALA A 265 0.24 25.24 -12.70
CA ALA A 265 0.34 23.82 -12.41
C ALA A 265 -0.77 23.34 -11.45
N ARG A 266 -0.90 22.03 -11.31
CA ARG A 266 -1.89 21.37 -10.45
C ARG A 266 -1.21 20.49 -9.43
N LEU A 267 -1.83 20.39 -8.24
CA LEU A 267 -1.53 19.39 -7.24
C LEU A 267 -2.64 18.32 -7.27
N LEU A 268 -2.25 17.06 -7.34
CA LEU A 268 -3.12 15.89 -7.24
C LEU A 268 -2.70 15.07 -6.03
N VAL A 269 -3.51 15.09 -4.98
CA VAL A 269 -3.32 14.24 -3.80
C VAL A 269 -4.10 12.97 -4.02
N VAL A 270 -3.39 11.80 -4.02
CA VAL A 270 -3.97 10.49 -4.31
C VAL A 270 -3.96 9.67 -3.04
N GLU A 271 -5.10 9.63 -2.39
CA GLU A 271 -5.24 9.02 -1.06
C GLU A 271 -6.56 8.24 -0.95
N LYS A 272 -6.70 7.47 0.11
CA LYS A 272 -7.98 6.87 0.50
C LYS A 272 -8.72 7.87 1.39
N VAL A 273 -9.90 8.32 0.94
CA VAL A 273 -10.65 9.37 1.64
C VAL A 273 -11.78 8.75 2.46
N LEU A 274 -11.86 9.08 3.75
CA LEU A 274 -12.93 8.63 4.65
C LEU A 274 -14.27 9.31 4.31
N GLY A 275 -15.38 8.60 4.54
CA GLY A 275 -16.73 9.15 4.47
C GLY A 275 -17.22 9.50 3.06
N VAL A 276 -16.58 9.01 2.01
CA VAL A 276 -17.02 9.24 0.63
C VAL A 276 -18.35 8.54 0.39
N ARG A 277 -19.35 9.29 -0.07
CA ARG A 277 -20.70 8.77 -0.33
C ARG A 277 -20.72 7.79 -1.50
N GLY A 278 -21.47 6.70 -1.35
CA GLY A 278 -21.63 5.69 -2.39
C GLY A 278 -20.66 4.52 -2.31
N ARG A 279 -19.69 4.55 -1.39
CA ARG A 279 -18.80 3.42 -1.12
C ARG A 279 -19.59 2.26 -0.50
N SER A 280 -19.22 1.01 -0.79
CA SER A 280 -19.85 -0.16 -0.17
C SER A 280 -19.47 -0.27 1.32
N LEU A 281 -20.33 -0.91 2.12
CA LEU A 281 -20.02 -1.17 3.54
C LEU A 281 -18.74 -2.00 3.72
N GLU A 282 -18.42 -2.86 2.77
CA GLU A 282 -17.19 -3.65 2.80
C GLU A 282 -15.96 -2.77 2.58
N ALA A 283 -15.99 -1.89 1.58
CA ALA A 283 -14.91 -0.95 1.32
C ALA A 283 -14.72 0.07 2.46
N ASP A 284 -15.81 0.53 3.08
CA ASP A 284 -15.73 1.40 4.27
C ASP A 284 -15.11 0.67 5.47
N ARG A 285 -15.47 -0.61 5.67
CA ARG A 285 -14.85 -1.43 6.72
C ARG A 285 -13.35 -1.61 6.48
N ASP A 286 -12.96 -1.91 5.26
CA ASP A 286 -11.56 -2.13 4.90
C ASP A 286 -10.75 -0.84 5.08
N LEU A 287 -11.31 0.31 4.69
CA LEU A 287 -10.68 1.62 4.93
C LEU A 287 -10.56 1.94 6.42
N ALA A 288 -11.56 1.64 7.24
CA ALA A 288 -11.48 1.81 8.70
C ALA A 288 -10.39 0.90 9.33
N LEU A 289 -10.14 -0.29 8.78
CA LEU A 289 -9.03 -1.15 9.20
C LEU A 289 -7.68 -0.57 8.77
N VAL A 290 -7.60 0.04 7.60
CA VAL A 290 -6.38 0.73 7.13
C VAL A 290 -6.11 1.95 8.01
N ASP A 291 -7.11 2.76 8.33
CA ASP A 291 -6.97 3.90 9.24
C ASP A 291 -6.43 3.48 10.62
N LEU A 292 -6.99 2.41 11.18
CA LEU A 292 -6.47 1.85 12.43
C LEU A 292 -5.03 1.32 12.30
N HIS A 293 -4.68 0.80 11.11
CA HIS A 293 -3.32 0.36 10.81
C HIS A 293 -2.34 1.55 10.77
N MET A 294 -2.74 2.70 10.22
CA MET A 294 -1.94 3.92 10.23
C MET A 294 -1.66 4.39 11.66
N LEU A 295 -2.66 4.36 12.54
CA LEU A 295 -2.46 4.66 13.96
C LEU A 295 -1.41 3.71 14.59
N VAL A 296 -1.59 2.40 14.41
CA VAL A 296 -0.71 1.38 15.02
C VAL A 296 0.73 1.51 14.54
N MET A 297 0.92 1.70 13.24
CA MET A 297 2.26 1.68 12.63
C MET A 297 2.97 3.02 12.71
N PHE A 298 2.24 4.13 12.53
CA PHE A 298 2.84 5.44 12.31
C PHE A 298 2.38 6.50 13.32
N GLY A 299 1.30 6.26 14.06
CA GLY A 299 0.62 7.31 14.85
C GLY A 299 -0.13 8.31 13.95
N ALA A 300 -0.36 7.94 12.70
CA ALA A 300 -0.97 8.74 11.66
C ALA A 300 -2.40 8.26 11.35
N ARG A 301 -3.05 8.78 10.30
CA ARG A 301 -4.47 8.53 10.04
C ARG A 301 -4.88 8.73 8.59
N GLU A 302 -5.93 8.04 8.19
CA GLU A 302 -6.69 8.42 7.01
C GLU A 302 -7.56 9.65 7.30
N ARG A 303 -7.94 10.40 6.27
CA ARG A 303 -8.66 11.67 6.42
C ARG A 303 -9.89 11.76 5.56
N THR A 304 -10.84 12.59 5.98
CA THR A 304 -11.99 12.99 5.15
C THR A 304 -11.57 13.99 4.07
N GLN A 305 -12.44 14.23 3.10
CA GLN A 305 -12.20 15.26 2.09
C GLN A 305 -12.02 16.64 2.76
N GLU A 306 -12.86 16.99 3.71
CA GLU A 306 -12.82 18.29 4.40
C GLU A 306 -11.50 18.49 5.14
N GLU A 307 -10.93 17.42 5.72
CA GLU A 307 -9.63 17.48 6.39
C GLU A 307 -8.49 17.68 5.38
N TYR A 308 -8.50 16.96 4.24
CA TYR A 308 -7.51 17.20 3.17
C TYR A 308 -7.65 18.61 2.58
N ASP A 309 -8.88 19.09 2.33
CA ASP A 309 -9.14 20.45 1.85
C ASP A 309 -8.59 21.52 2.80
N ALA A 310 -8.69 21.28 4.12
CA ALA A 310 -8.09 22.13 5.13
C ALA A 310 -6.56 22.14 5.07
N LEU A 311 -5.91 20.98 4.90
CA LEU A 311 -4.45 20.87 4.78
C LEU A 311 -3.92 21.61 3.56
N VAL A 312 -4.51 21.40 2.37
CA VAL A 312 -4.06 22.06 1.14
C VAL A 312 -4.32 23.57 1.21
N THR A 313 -5.42 24.01 1.87
CA THR A 313 -5.71 25.42 2.07
C THR A 313 -4.69 26.08 3.01
N ALA A 314 -4.29 25.41 4.09
CA ALA A 314 -3.26 25.88 5.02
C ALA A 314 -1.87 25.99 4.39
N ALA A 315 -1.68 25.36 3.23
CA ALA A 315 -0.45 25.40 2.44
C ALA A 315 -0.56 26.29 1.18
N ASP A 316 -1.50 27.25 1.15
CA ASP A 316 -1.71 28.18 0.06
C ASP A 316 -2.08 27.52 -1.29
N PHE A 317 -2.87 26.43 -1.23
CA PHE A 317 -3.58 25.87 -2.37
C PHE A 317 -5.08 26.09 -2.21
N THR A 318 -5.78 26.16 -3.34
CA THR A 318 -7.25 26.17 -3.40
C THR A 318 -7.73 24.79 -3.82
N PRO A 319 -8.43 24.02 -2.97
CA PRO A 319 -9.04 22.77 -3.37
C PRO A 319 -10.09 23.02 -4.45
N THR A 320 -10.16 22.17 -5.47
CA THR A 320 -11.07 22.34 -6.59
C THR A 320 -12.13 21.26 -6.65
N ARG A 321 -11.75 20.00 -6.54
CA ARG A 321 -12.70 18.87 -6.63
C ARG A 321 -12.10 17.56 -6.12
N LEU A 322 -12.97 16.67 -5.64
CA LEU A 322 -12.68 15.26 -5.43
C LEU A 322 -13.06 14.49 -6.69
N LEU A 323 -12.09 13.81 -7.28
CA LEU A 323 -12.22 12.91 -8.42
C LEU A 323 -12.21 11.46 -7.96
N ALA A 324 -12.70 10.54 -8.79
CA ALA A 324 -12.68 9.10 -8.52
C ALA A 324 -13.35 8.70 -7.17
N ALA A 325 -14.43 9.41 -6.79
CA ALA A 325 -15.09 9.21 -5.50
C ALA A 325 -15.63 7.77 -5.30
N GLU A 326 -16.01 7.08 -6.38
CA GLU A 326 -16.46 5.68 -6.37
C GLU A 326 -15.32 4.64 -6.36
N CYS A 327 -14.07 5.07 -6.52
CA CYS A 327 -12.90 4.20 -6.54
C CYS A 327 -12.34 3.98 -5.14
N GLU A 328 -11.50 2.96 -4.98
CA GLU A 328 -10.73 2.74 -3.75
C GLU A 328 -9.75 3.88 -3.50
N TRP A 329 -9.07 4.35 -4.56
CA TRP A 329 -8.19 5.51 -4.54
C TRP A 329 -8.92 6.74 -5.04
N ASN A 330 -8.89 7.79 -4.23
CA ASN A 330 -9.49 9.07 -4.53
C ASN A 330 -8.41 10.07 -4.95
N VAL A 331 -8.77 11.00 -5.83
CA VAL A 331 -7.87 12.05 -6.30
C VAL A 331 -8.45 13.40 -5.92
N LEU A 332 -7.77 14.11 -5.02
CA LEU A 332 -8.12 15.49 -4.65
C LEU A 332 -7.28 16.42 -5.51
N GLU A 333 -7.93 17.23 -6.32
CA GLU A 333 -7.27 18.25 -7.14
C GLU A 333 -7.27 19.59 -6.42
N ALA A 334 -6.10 20.25 -6.40
CA ALA A 334 -5.93 21.60 -5.89
C ALA A 334 -5.05 22.44 -6.84
N ARG A 335 -5.20 23.76 -6.76
CA ARG A 335 -4.40 24.72 -7.54
C ARG A 335 -3.71 25.70 -6.59
N PRO A 336 -2.54 26.25 -6.99
CA PRO A 336 -1.92 27.34 -6.26
C PRO A 336 -2.95 28.46 -6.00
N ALA A 337 -3.07 28.92 -4.76
CA ALA A 337 -3.83 30.13 -4.46
C ALA A 337 -3.14 31.34 -5.09
N GLY A 338 -3.92 32.25 -5.65
CA GLY A 338 -3.46 33.43 -6.39
C GLY A 338 -2.80 34.48 -5.49
#